data_e92bec9c9971a351dd32001a2d2b9913
#
_entry.id   e92bec9c9971a351dd32001a2d2b9913
#
_cell.length_a   1.000
_cell.length_b   1.000
_cell.length_c   1.000
_cell.angle_alpha   90.00
_cell.angle_beta   90.00
_cell.angle_gamma   90.00
#
_symmetry.space_group_name_H-M   'P 1'
#
loop_
_entity.id
_entity.type
_entity.pdbx_description
1 polymer ?
#
loop_
_entity_poly.entity_id
_entity_poly.type
_entity_poly.pdbx_seq_one_letter_code
_entity_poly.pdbx_strand_id
1 'polypeptide(L)'
;MKIWIDSHYGTWRGLVRALLARAELAVGRLRPFALHQPESVRRAVFVCHGNICRSAFAHHEALRYGLNVASLGLSTSTGGRSPAPALASAARAGLDLGSHRATSWPDFKVQSGDLFLVMEVRQAHEIRRRLGNRDDVQVCLLGMWCKPVMPHLHDPYTLGDPYFDRCFERVRQAVRNLSADLPNARIADTQERLGRKAV
;
A
#
# COMPACT_ATOMS: atom_id res chain seq x y z
N MET A 1 4.05 14.47 24.96
CA MET A 1 4.76 13.33 24.30
C MET A 1 3.80 12.25 23.82
N LYS A 2 2.89 11.71 24.66
CA LYS A 2 1.92 10.66 24.25
C LYS A 2 1.05 11.08 23.05
N ILE A 3 0.41 12.26 23.11
CA ILE A 3 -0.45 12.78 22.04
C ILE A 3 0.30 12.88 20.70
N TRP A 4 1.57 13.28 20.72
CA TRP A 4 2.41 13.36 19.53
C TRP A 4 2.71 11.96 18.95
N ILE A 5 3.03 10.97 19.81
CA ILE A 5 3.26 9.59 19.37
C ILE A 5 1.97 9.02 18.76
N ASP A 6 0.83 9.21 19.42
CA ASP A 6 -0.45 8.69 18.98
C ASP A 6 -0.86 9.29 17.62
N SER A 7 -0.65 10.58 17.40
CA SER A 7 -0.97 11.23 16.12
C SER A 7 0.01 10.91 14.98
N HIS A 8 1.28 10.55 15.27
CA HIS A 8 2.30 10.31 14.26
C HIS A 8 2.58 8.84 13.99
N TYR A 9 2.44 7.99 14.99
CA TYR A 9 2.78 6.56 14.92
C TYR A 9 1.61 5.66 15.33
N GLY A 10 0.47 6.24 15.70
CA GLY A 10 -0.75 5.54 16.13
C GLY A 10 -0.67 5.03 17.55
N THR A 11 0.44 4.42 17.93
CA THR A 11 0.68 3.87 19.26
C THR A 11 2.18 3.88 19.57
N TRP A 12 2.55 3.67 20.85
CA TRP A 12 3.93 3.40 21.22
C TRP A 12 4.52 2.18 20.47
N ARG A 13 3.73 1.12 20.31
CA ARG A 13 4.14 -0.06 19.53
C ARG A 13 4.38 0.30 18.06
N GLY A 14 3.57 1.20 17.49
CA GLY A 14 3.77 1.73 16.13
C GLY A 14 5.08 2.48 15.99
N LEU A 15 5.44 3.31 16.97
CA LEU A 15 6.73 4.00 17.00
C LEU A 15 7.90 3.00 17.06
N VAL A 16 7.86 2.04 17.99
CA VAL A 16 8.92 1.03 18.13
C VAL A 16 9.09 0.24 16.82
N ARG A 17 8.00 -0.21 16.21
CA ARG A 17 8.06 -0.93 14.92
C ARG A 17 8.61 -0.07 13.79
N ALA A 18 8.27 1.23 13.76
CA ALA A 18 8.81 2.15 12.78
C ALA A 18 10.33 2.35 12.95
N LEU A 19 10.82 2.44 14.19
CA LEU A 19 12.25 2.53 14.49
C LEU A 19 12.98 1.22 14.12
N LEU A 20 12.44 0.07 14.47
CA LEU A 20 13.00 -1.23 14.09
C LEU A 20 13.08 -1.40 12.56
N ALA A 21 12.01 -1.07 11.85
CA ALA A 21 11.99 -1.13 10.39
C ALA A 21 13.02 -0.17 9.75
N ARG A 22 13.26 1.00 10.35
CA ARG A 22 14.34 1.90 9.90
C ARG A 22 15.73 1.32 10.18
N ALA A 23 15.93 0.68 11.33
CA ALA A 23 17.18 -0.01 11.63
C ALA A 23 17.43 -1.17 10.65
N GLU A 24 16.41 -1.98 10.33
CA GLU A 24 16.49 -3.04 9.32
C GLU A 24 16.82 -2.47 7.92
N LEU A 25 16.25 -1.31 7.57
CA LEU A 25 16.59 -0.62 6.33
C LEU A 25 18.06 -0.19 6.31
N ALA A 26 18.53 0.45 7.40
CA ALA A 26 19.91 0.94 7.51
C ALA A 26 20.96 -0.18 7.41
N VAL A 27 20.66 -1.36 7.94
CA VAL A 27 21.55 -2.53 7.84
C VAL A 27 21.32 -3.36 6.57
N GLY A 28 20.48 -2.89 5.64
CA GLY A 28 20.25 -3.52 4.34
C GLY A 28 19.35 -4.76 4.34
N ARG A 29 18.73 -5.11 5.47
CA ARG A 29 17.84 -6.29 5.58
C ARG A 29 16.56 -6.17 4.74
N LEU A 30 16.16 -4.94 4.38
CA LEU A 30 14.97 -4.70 3.56
C LEU A 30 15.25 -4.63 2.05
N ARG A 31 16.50 -4.85 1.61
CA ARG A 31 16.86 -4.89 0.18
C ARG A 31 16.01 -5.87 -0.65
N PRO A 32 15.64 -7.07 -0.15
CA PRO A 32 14.78 -7.99 -0.89
C PRO A 32 13.37 -7.46 -1.15
N PHE A 33 12.95 -6.39 -0.44
CA PHE A 33 11.65 -5.74 -0.57
C PHE A 33 11.75 -4.36 -1.24
N ALA A 34 12.82 -4.09 -1.96
CA ALA A 34 12.93 -2.97 -2.88
C ALA A 34 12.39 -3.34 -4.27
N LEU A 35 12.02 -2.35 -5.06
CA LEU A 35 11.63 -2.55 -6.45
C LEU A 35 12.90 -2.79 -7.30
N HIS A 36 13.01 -3.96 -7.92
CA HIS A 36 14.18 -4.34 -8.70
C HIS A 36 13.95 -4.24 -10.21
N GLN A 37 12.74 -4.55 -10.67
CA GLN A 37 12.40 -4.63 -12.09
C GLN A 37 11.10 -3.86 -12.37
N PRO A 38 11.13 -2.51 -12.38
CA PRO A 38 9.93 -1.69 -12.60
C PRO A 38 9.26 -1.97 -13.95
N GLU A 39 10.05 -2.30 -14.99
CA GLU A 39 9.54 -2.57 -16.35
C GLU A 39 8.72 -3.87 -16.42
N SER A 40 8.95 -4.83 -15.52
CA SER A 40 8.21 -6.09 -15.48
C SER A 40 6.83 -5.94 -14.83
N VAL A 41 6.60 -4.85 -14.08
CA VAL A 41 5.35 -4.63 -13.34
C VAL A 41 4.20 -4.32 -14.31
N ARG A 42 3.11 -5.07 -14.18
CA ARG A 42 1.87 -4.91 -14.97
C ARG A 42 0.69 -4.49 -14.13
N ARG A 43 0.72 -4.78 -12.83
CA ARG A 43 -0.36 -4.43 -11.89
C ARG A 43 0.20 -4.14 -10.50
N ALA A 44 -0.24 -3.05 -9.88
CA ALA A 44 0.06 -2.73 -8.48
C ALA A 44 -0.98 -3.36 -7.55
N VAL A 45 -0.56 -4.24 -6.64
CA VAL A 45 -1.43 -4.96 -5.71
C VAL A 45 -1.18 -4.48 -4.29
N PHE A 46 -2.09 -3.66 -3.77
CA PHE A 46 -1.96 -3.12 -2.41
C PHE A 46 -2.45 -4.11 -1.36
N VAL A 47 -1.63 -4.37 -0.35
CA VAL A 47 -1.88 -5.38 0.67
C VAL A 47 -1.82 -4.79 2.07
N CYS A 48 -2.82 -5.11 2.90
CA CYS A 48 -2.75 -4.86 4.34
C CYS A 48 -3.39 -6.02 5.11
N HIS A 49 -3.68 -5.86 6.39
CA HIS A 49 -4.27 -6.93 7.18
C HIS A 49 -5.72 -7.24 6.75
N GLY A 50 -6.60 -6.23 6.76
CA GLY A 50 -8.05 -6.39 6.54
C GLY A 50 -8.55 -5.94 5.17
N ASN A 51 -7.77 -5.27 4.33
CA ASN A 51 -8.19 -4.65 3.05
C ASN A 51 -9.40 -3.69 3.18
N ILE A 52 -9.52 -3.02 4.31
CA ILE A 52 -10.63 -2.09 4.62
C ILE A 52 -10.18 -0.66 4.97
N CYS A 53 -8.87 -0.43 5.18
CA CYS A 53 -8.30 0.89 5.46
C CYS A 53 -7.16 1.21 4.49
N ARG A 54 -5.90 0.85 4.83
CA ARG A 54 -4.67 1.28 4.12
C ARG A 54 -4.63 0.84 2.66
N SER A 55 -4.82 -0.45 2.39
CA SER A 55 -4.78 -0.98 1.00
C SER A 55 -6.01 -0.56 0.19
N ALA A 56 -7.18 -0.40 0.84
CA ALA A 56 -8.36 0.16 0.21
C ALA A 56 -8.10 1.61 -0.25
N PHE A 57 -7.57 2.45 0.64
CA PHE A 57 -7.22 3.83 0.31
C PHE A 57 -6.14 3.90 -0.79
N ALA A 58 -5.08 3.09 -0.68
CA ALA A 58 -4.02 3.04 -1.67
C ALA A 58 -4.53 2.64 -3.06
N HIS A 59 -5.44 1.65 -3.14
CA HIS A 59 -6.09 1.22 -4.38
C HIS A 59 -6.82 2.38 -5.05
N HIS A 60 -7.73 3.04 -4.35
CA HIS A 60 -8.51 4.15 -4.91
C HIS A 60 -7.65 5.37 -5.23
N GLU A 61 -6.61 5.66 -4.44
CA GLU A 61 -5.66 6.72 -4.76
C GLU A 61 -4.86 6.41 -6.03
N ALA A 62 -4.42 5.15 -6.21
CA ALA A 62 -3.63 4.74 -7.37
C ALA A 62 -4.43 4.78 -8.70
N LEU A 63 -5.74 4.53 -8.65
CA LEU A 63 -6.63 4.71 -9.79
C LEU A 63 -6.59 6.15 -10.34
N ARG A 64 -6.42 7.16 -9.47
CA ARG A 64 -6.32 8.58 -9.89
C ARG A 64 -5.10 8.86 -10.76
N TYR A 65 -4.07 8.01 -10.64
CA TYR A 65 -2.86 8.09 -11.47
C TYR A 65 -2.92 7.16 -12.69
N GLY A 66 -4.08 6.54 -12.96
CA GLY A 66 -4.27 5.65 -14.10
C GLY A 66 -3.50 4.33 -14.00
N LEU A 67 -3.17 3.88 -12.78
CA LEU A 67 -2.52 2.59 -12.57
C LEU A 67 -3.52 1.44 -12.71
N ASN A 68 -3.07 0.33 -13.28
CA ASN A 68 -3.73 -0.96 -13.19
C ASN A 68 -3.53 -1.51 -11.77
N VAL A 69 -4.60 -1.66 -11.01
CA VAL A 69 -4.52 -1.92 -9.58
C VAL A 69 -5.42 -3.06 -9.12
N ALA A 70 -5.00 -3.69 -8.04
CA ALA A 70 -5.81 -4.57 -7.22
C ALA A 70 -5.50 -4.33 -5.74
N SER A 71 -6.29 -4.87 -4.84
CA SER A 71 -5.96 -4.87 -3.42
C SER A 71 -6.53 -6.08 -2.71
N LEU A 72 -5.88 -6.50 -1.62
CA LEU A 72 -6.31 -7.63 -0.82
C LEU A 72 -5.92 -7.51 0.66
N GLY A 73 -6.56 -8.34 1.48
CA GLY A 73 -6.26 -8.50 2.90
C GLY A 73 -5.68 -9.88 3.22
N LEU A 74 -4.69 -9.88 4.12
CA LEU A 74 -4.03 -11.12 4.55
C LEU A 74 -4.90 -11.94 5.51
N SER A 75 -5.79 -11.26 6.26
CA SER A 75 -6.68 -11.86 7.27
C SER A 75 -8.00 -11.12 7.26
N THR A 76 -8.85 -11.45 6.30
CA THR A 76 -10.17 -10.86 6.09
C THR A 76 -11.07 -11.83 5.34
N SER A 77 -12.38 -11.57 5.36
CA SER A 77 -13.34 -12.20 4.47
C SER A 77 -13.65 -11.27 3.29
N THR A 78 -13.83 -11.86 2.11
CA THR A 78 -14.24 -11.10 0.92
C THR A 78 -15.60 -10.45 1.13
N GLY A 79 -15.77 -9.21 0.60
CA GLY A 79 -16.99 -8.43 0.70
C GLY A 79 -17.03 -7.45 1.88
N GLY A 80 -16.06 -7.51 2.80
CA GLY A 80 -15.96 -6.59 3.94
C GLY A 80 -15.91 -5.11 3.51
N ARG A 81 -16.64 -4.24 4.23
CA ARG A 81 -16.71 -2.79 3.95
C ARG A 81 -15.69 -2.02 4.77
N SER A 82 -15.27 -0.88 4.27
CA SER A 82 -14.44 0.06 5.03
C SER A 82 -15.23 0.59 6.24
N PRO A 83 -14.61 0.66 7.45
CA PRO A 83 -15.28 1.17 8.64
C PRO A 83 -15.47 2.69 8.58
N ALA A 84 -16.42 3.21 9.35
CA ALA A 84 -16.78 4.62 9.35
C ALA A 84 -15.59 5.59 9.53
N PRO A 85 -14.61 5.34 10.43
CA PRO A 85 -13.43 6.21 10.53
C PRO A 85 -12.58 6.24 9.26
N ALA A 86 -12.45 5.10 8.54
CA ALA A 86 -11.73 5.05 7.27
C ALA A 86 -12.48 5.81 6.16
N LEU A 87 -13.82 5.67 6.09
CA LEU A 87 -14.66 6.43 5.16
C LEU A 87 -14.53 7.94 5.40
N ALA A 88 -14.64 8.38 6.65
CA ALA A 88 -14.53 9.78 7.02
C ALA A 88 -13.15 10.38 6.69
N SER A 89 -12.07 9.67 7.03
CA SER A 89 -10.71 10.12 6.71
C SER A 89 -10.45 10.14 5.20
N ALA A 90 -10.92 9.14 4.46
CA ALA A 90 -10.83 9.12 3.00
C ALA A 90 -11.59 10.29 2.37
N ALA A 91 -12.80 10.60 2.85
CA ALA A 91 -13.60 11.74 2.39
C ALA A 91 -12.88 13.07 2.62
N ARG A 92 -12.27 13.29 3.81
CA ARG A 92 -11.42 14.46 4.08
C ARG A 92 -10.26 14.56 3.11
N ALA A 93 -9.76 13.41 2.67
CA ALA A 93 -8.72 13.32 1.66
C ALA A 93 -9.25 13.40 0.21
N GLY A 94 -10.55 13.59 -0.02
CA GLY A 94 -11.16 13.68 -1.35
C GLY A 94 -11.27 12.35 -2.08
N LEU A 95 -11.36 11.23 -1.35
CA LEU A 95 -11.59 9.89 -1.89
C LEU A 95 -12.86 9.26 -1.29
N ASP A 96 -13.61 8.53 -2.12
CA ASP A 96 -14.74 7.71 -1.68
C ASP A 96 -14.33 6.23 -1.63
N LEU A 97 -14.48 5.62 -0.46
CA LEU A 97 -14.30 4.18 -0.22
C LEU A 97 -15.63 3.44 -0.04
N GLY A 98 -16.77 4.07 -0.24
CA GLY A 98 -18.09 3.49 0.00
C GLY A 98 -18.40 2.26 -0.84
N SER A 99 -17.92 2.25 -2.08
CA SER A 99 -18.04 1.11 -3.01
C SER A 99 -16.99 0.03 -2.80
N HIS A 100 -15.91 0.29 -2.02
CA HIS A 100 -14.84 -0.68 -1.81
C HIS A 100 -15.35 -1.94 -1.09
N ARG A 101 -14.88 -3.08 -1.54
CA ARG A 101 -15.10 -4.38 -0.89
C ARG A 101 -13.77 -5.08 -0.72
N ALA A 102 -13.51 -5.57 0.47
CA ALA A 102 -12.30 -6.33 0.76
C ALA A 102 -12.25 -7.61 -0.09
N THR A 103 -11.06 -7.98 -0.51
CA THR A 103 -10.76 -9.28 -1.13
C THR A 103 -9.84 -10.05 -0.20
N SER A 104 -10.19 -11.29 0.13
CA SER A 104 -9.34 -12.17 0.93
C SER A 104 -8.23 -12.77 0.08
N TRP A 105 -7.12 -13.21 0.71
CA TRP A 105 -6.05 -13.90 -0.01
C TRP A 105 -6.52 -15.16 -0.77
N PRO A 106 -7.36 -16.07 -0.20
CA PRO A 106 -7.83 -17.24 -0.92
C PRO A 106 -8.62 -16.91 -2.21
N ASP A 107 -9.30 -15.77 -2.24
CA ASP A 107 -10.13 -15.37 -3.39
C ASP A 107 -9.35 -14.52 -4.40
N PHE A 108 -8.10 -14.16 -4.07
CA PHE A 108 -7.27 -13.32 -4.93
C PHE A 108 -6.51 -14.16 -5.96
N LYS A 109 -6.59 -13.75 -7.23
CA LYS A 109 -5.85 -14.40 -8.33
C LYS A 109 -4.56 -13.64 -8.61
N VAL A 110 -3.42 -14.25 -8.23
CA VAL A 110 -2.08 -13.74 -8.53
C VAL A 110 -1.81 -13.85 -10.03
N GLN A 111 -1.35 -12.77 -10.65
CA GLN A 111 -0.98 -12.70 -12.06
C GLN A 111 0.53 -12.47 -12.22
N SER A 112 1.07 -12.85 -13.37
CA SER A 112 2.45 -12.49 -13.73
C SER A 112 2.56 -10.97 -13.87
N GLY A 113 3.66 -10.40 -13.37
CA GLY A 113 3.88 -8.97 -13.32
C GLY A 113 3.14 -8.24 -12.19
N ASP A 114 2.58 -8.97 -11.20
CA ASP A 114 2.06 -8.34 -9.98
C ASP A 114 3.19 -7.80 -9.11
N LEU A 115 3.03 -6.54 -8.68
CA LEU A 115 3.83 -5.93 -7.63
C LEU A 115 3.01 -5.83 -6.34
N PHE A 116 3.32 -6.67 -5.36
CA PHE A 116 2.67 -6.64 -4.05
C PHE A 116 3.26 -5.54 -3.18
N LEU A 117 2.45 -4.55 -2.84
CA LEU A 117 2.80 -3.35 -2.08
C LEU A 117 2.22 -3.46 -0.68
N VAL A 118 3.06 -3.84 0.27
CA VAL A 118 2.65 -4.11 1.65
C VAL A 118 2.95 -2.93 2.57
N MET A 119 2.22 -2.84 3.69
CA MET A 119 2.30 -1.73 4.64
C MET A 119 3.34 -1.95 5.75
N GLU A 120 3.73 -3.19 6.00
CA GLU A 120 4.55 -3.58 7.14
C GLU A 120 5.53 -4.70 6.77
N VAL A 121 6.71 -4.72 7.38
CA VAL A 121 7.76 -5.74 7.11
C VAL A 121 7.24 -7.16 7.32
N ARG A 122 6.46 -7.41 8.38
CA ARG A 122 5.86 -8.74 8.62
C ARG A 122 4.93 -9.19 7.48
N GLN A 123 4.21 -8.24 6.84
CA GLN A 123 3.36 -8.55 5.69
C GLN A 123 4.19 -8.91 4.45
N ALA A 124 5.36 -8.29 4.27
CA ALA A 124 6.27 -8.61 3.19
C ALA A 124 6.76 -10.06 3.29
N HIS A 125 7.20 -10.48 4.46
CA HIS A 125 7.59 -11.87 4.72
C HIS A 125 6.43 -12.85 4.52
N GLU A 126 5.23 -12.50 4.98
CA GLU A 126 4.04 -13.34 4.83
C GLU A 126 3.63 -13.51 3.37
N ILE A 127 3.62 -12.43 2.58
CA ILE A 127 3.34 -12.50 1.14
C ILE A 127 4.39 -13.34 0.43
N ARG A 128 5.69 -13.13 0.71
CA ARG A 128 6.77 -13.92 0.11
C ARG A 128 6.59 -15.40 0.41
N ARG A 129 6.26 -15.77 1.65
CA ARG A 129 6.00 -17.15 2.05
C ARG A 129 4.80 -17.75 1.29
N ARG A 130 3.71 -16.99 1.10
CA ARG A 130 2.51 -17.45 0.37
C ARG A 130 2.74 -17.57 -1.14
N LEU A 131 3.59 -16.73 -1.72
CA LEU A 131 3.95 -16.79 -3.13
C LEU A 131 4.90 -17.94 -3.46
N GLY A 132 5.64 -18.47 -2.45
CA GLY A 132 6.62 -19.54 -2.67
C GLY A 132 7.75 -19.11 -3.62
N ASN A 133 8.03 -19.93 -4.62
CA ASN A 133 9.15 -19.72 -5.56
C ASN A 133 8.73 -18.91 -6.81
N ARG A 134 7.65 -18.11 -6.75
CA ARG A 134 7.25 -17.23 -7.85
C ARG A 134 8.29 -16.14 -8.05
N ASP A 135 8.92 -16.09 -9.23
CA ASP A 135 9.91 -15.10 -9.67
C ASP A 135 9.33 -14.08 -10.66
N ASP A 136 8.11 -14.33 -11.15
CA ASP A 136 7.36 -13.47 -12.06
C ASP A 136 6.55 -12.37 -11.34
N VAL A 137 6.73 -12.21 -10.03
CA VAL A 137 6.08 -11.21 -9.18
C VAL A 137 7.08 -10.57 -8.21
N GLN A 138 6.81 -9.35 -7.77
CA GLN A 138 7.67 -8.66 -6.81
C GLN A 138 6.90 -8.29 -5.53
N VAL A 139 7.63 -8.17 -4.41
CA VAL A 139 7.06 -7.76 -3.12
C VAL A 139 7.85 -6.57 -2.59
N CYS A 140 7.20 -5.43 -2.39
CA CYS A 140 7.82 -4.21 -1.92
C CYS A 140 7.07 -3.60 -0.72
N LEU A 141 7.79 -2.84 0.09
CA LEU A 141 7.22 -2.04 1.16
C LEU A 141 6.76 -0.69 0.59
N LEU A 142 5.45 -0.41 0.62
CA LEU A 142 4.90 0.85 0.09
C LEU A 142 5.55 2.08 0.75
N GLY A 143 5.89 1.98 2.01
CA GLY A 143 6.52 3.06 2.77
C GLY A 143 7.92 3.46 2.30
N MET A 144 8.53 2.71 1.37
CA MET A 144 9.80 3.12 0.72
C MET A 144 9.64 4.37 -0.15
N TRP A 145 8.42 4.63 -0.64
CA TRP A 145 8.08 5.84 -1.41
C TRP A 145 7.61 7.00 -0.56
N CYS A 146 7.55 6.86 0.76
CA CYS A 146 7.33 8.00 1.66
C CYS A 146 8.56 8.92 1.71
N LYS A 147 8.34 10.20 1.97
CA LYS A 147 9.39 11.18 2.24
C LYS A 147 9.09 11.88 3.57
N PRO A 148 9.87 11.64 4.63
CA PRO A 148 11.00 10.68 4.73
C PRO A 148 10.54 9.22 4.61
N VAL A 149 11.45 8.34 4.19
CA VAL A 149 11.18 6.90 4.05
C VAL A 149 10.64 6.31 5.36
N MET A 150 9.56 5.55 5.28
CA MET A 150 8.88 4.95 6.42
C MET A 150 8.47 3.50 6.12
N PRO A 151 9.38 2.52 6.27
CA PRO A 151 9.12 1.13 5.86
C PRO A 151 7.95 0.46 6.61
N HIS A 152 7.53 1.04 7.75
CA HIS A 152 6.41 0.55 8.55
C HIS A 152 5.29 1.60 8.60
N LEU A 153 4.19 1.35 7.92
CA LEU A 153 2.94 2.13 7.97
C LEU A 153 1.96 1.44 8.94
N HIS A 154 1.97 1.86 10.21
CA HIS A 154 1.18 1.24 11.27
C HIS A 154 -0.32 1.22 10.97
N ASP A 155 -1.05 0.20 11.48
CA ASP A 155 -2.49 0.06 11.24
C ASP A 155 -3.29 1.14 11.96
N PRO A 156 -4.12 1.94 11.26
CA PRO A 156 -4.98 2.93 11.89
C PRO A 156 -6.26 2.33 12.47
N TYR A 157 -6.57 1.06 12.20
CA TYR A 157 -7.79 0.41 12.67
C TYR A 157 -7.90 0.49 14.19
N THR A 158 -9.06 0.92 14.70
CA THR A 158 -9.37 1.20 16.12
C THR A 158 -8.64 2.41 16.72
N LEU A 159 -7.90 3.19 15.94
CA LEU A 159 -7.23 4.40 16.41
C LEU A 159 -8.02 5.67 16.06
N GLY A 160 -7.63 6.79 16.66
CA GLY A 160 -8.31 8.07 16.48
C GLY A 160 -8.07 8.72 15.12
N ASP A 161 -8.97 9.61 14.72
CA ASP A 161 -8.96 10.35 13.46
C ASP A 161 -7.62 11.02 13.12
N PRO A 162 -6.88 11.66 14.06
CA PRO A 162 -5.60 12.29 13.74
C PRO A 162 -4.58 11.32 13.17
N TYR A 163 -4.60 10.05 13.62
CA TYR A 163 -3.69 9.05 13.06
C TYR A 163 -4.23 8.46 11.76
N PHE A 164 -5.54 8.29 11.61
CA PHE A 164 -6.13 7.90 10.32
C PHE A 164 -5.71 8.88 9.20
N ASP A 165 -5.90 10.17 9.43
CA ASP A 165 -5.56 11.21 8.46
C ASP A 165 -4.05 11.20 8.13
N ARG A 166 -3.20 11.09 9.15
CA ARG A 166 -1.75 10.99 8.98
C ARG A 166 -1.34 9.73 8.21
N CYS A 167 -1.98 8.59 8.49
CA CYS A 167 -1.71 7.34 7.80
C CYS A 167 -2.09 7.45 6.32
N PHE A 168 -3.28 7.98 6.02
CA PHE A 168 -3.75 8.12 4.64
C PHE A 168 -2.93 9.17 3.86
N GLU A 169 -2.48 10.24 4.50
CA GLU A 169 -1.55 11.20 3.89
C GLU A 169 -0.24 10.53 3.45
N ARG A 170 0.35 9.69 4.30
CA ARG A 170 1.56 8.92 3.98
C ARG A 170 1.32 7.93 2.84
N VAL A 171 0.21 7.22 2.88
CA VAL A 171 -0.17 6.29 1.80
C VAL A 171 -0.35 7.05 0.48
N ARG A 172 -1.03 8.19 0.49
CA ARG A 172 -1.18 9.07 -0.69
C ARG A 172 0.16 9.51 -1.25
N GLN A 173 1.04 10.04 -0.40
CA GLN A 173 2.38 10.46 -0.82
C GLN A 173 3.15 9.31 -1.45
N ALA A 174 3.12 8.12 -0.81
CA ALA A 174 3.80 6.94 -1.31
C ALA A 174 3.24 6.49 -2.66
N VAL A 175 1.92 6.42 -2.81
CA VAL A 175 1.27 6.04 -4.08
C VAL A 175 1.59 7.03 -5.20
N ARG A 176 1.55 8.33 -4.92
CA ARG A 176 1.94 9.36 -5.90
C ARG A 176 3.38 9.17 -6.38
N ASN A 177 4.32 8.97 -5.46
CA ASN A 177 5.73 8.79 -5.83
C ASN A 177 5.94 7.46 -6.59
N LEU A 178 5.31 6.37 -6.12
CA LEU A 178 5.34 5.06 -6.78
C LEU A 178 4.82 5.12 -8.22
N SER A 179 3.79 5.94 -8.50
CA SER A 179 3.17 6.00 -9.82
C SER A 179 4.14 6.44 -10.93
N ALA A 180 5.20 7.17 -10.59
CA ALA A 180 6.25 7.56 -11.52
C ALA A 180 7.20 6.40 -11.86
N ASP A 181 7.35 5.44 -10.96
CA ASP A 181 8.28 4.31 -11.09
C ASP A 181 7.65 3.09 -11.79
N LEU A 182 6.35 3.16 -12.17
CA LEU A 182 5.61 2.05 -12.77
C LEU A 182 5.11 2.38 -14.19
N PRO A 183 5.98 2.46 -15.19
CA PRO A 183 5.61 2.90 -16.53
C PRO A 183 4.63 1.94 -17.23
N ASN A 184 4.78 0.63 -16.99
CA ASN A 184 4.01 -0.41 -17.67
C ASN A 184 2.80 -0.92 -16.89
N ALA A 185 2.58 -0.45 -15.66
CA ALA A 185 1.42 -0.78 -14.84
C ALA A 185 0.30 0.27 -15.02
N ARG A 186 -0.08 0.56 -16.28
CA ARG A 186 -1.10 1.55 -16.63
C ARG A 186 -2.36 0.89 -17.17
N ILE A 187 -3.52 1.50 -16.97
CA ILE A 187 -4.77 1.12 -17.64
C ILE A 187 -4.63 1.48 -19.13
N ALA A 188 -5.10 0.62 -20.03
CA ALA A 188 -4.91 0.74 -21.48
C ALA A 188 -5.28 2.14 -22.04
N ASP A 189 -6.40 2.73 -21.63
CA ASP A 189 -6.83 4.10 -22.03
C ASP A 189 -5.84 5.18 -21.63
N THR A 190 -5.09 4.97 -20.54
CA THR A 190 -4.08 5.92 -20.07
C THR A 190 -2.80 5.81 -20.88
N GLN A 191 -2.45 4.63 -21.35
CA GLN A 191 -1.30 4.43 -22.26
C GLN A 191 -1.52 5.11 -23.61
N GLU A 192 -2.73 5.04 -24.16
CA GLU A 192 -3.08 5.70 -25.42
C GLU A 192 -3.03 7.24 -25.32
N ARG A 193 -3.50 7.80 -24.20
CA ARG A 193 -3.46 9.26 -23.96
C ARG A 193 -2.03 9.78 -23.74
N LEU A 194 -1.14 9.01 -23.13
CA LEU A 194 0.26 9.38 -22.93
C LEU A 194 1.06 9.25 -24.23
N GLY A 195 0.80 8.23 -25.05
CA GLY A 195 1.40 8.06 -26.37
C GLY A 195 1.03 9.20 -27.34
N ARG A 196 -0.19 9.74 -27.27
CA ARG A 196 -0.62 10.88 -28.09
C ARG A 196 -0.05 12.25 -27.66
N LYS A 197 0.50 12.37 -26.46
CA LYS A 197 1.18 13.61 -26.00
C LYS A 197 2.68 13.61 -26.27
N ALA A 198 3.25 12.49 -26.72
CA ALA A 198 4.66 12.32 -27.01
C ALA A 198 4.99 12.42 -28.51
N VAL A 199 3.98 12.71 -29.35
CA VAL A 199 4.10 13.05 -30.77
C VAL A 199 3.68 14.51 -30.93
#